data_4e51d20bfe685e92f8f8df75eb8fe44b
#
_entry.id   4e51d20bfe685e92f8f8df75eb8fe44b
#
_cell.length_a   1.000
_cell.length_b   1.000
_cell.length_c   1.000
_cell.angle_alpha   90.00
_cell.angle_beta   90.00
_cell.angle_gamma   90.00
#
_symmetry.space_group_name_H-M   'P 1'
#
loop_
_entity.id
_entity.type
_entity.pdbx_description
1 polymer ?
#
loop_
_entity_poly.entity_id
_entity_poly.type
_entity_poly.pdbx_seq_one_letter_code
_entity_poly.pdbx_strand_id
1 'polypeptide(L)'
;MRNSWSGRLPAVAVATVLCVGSALFVGAQVSSTRPSTDFRLYVLDCGYVRNIDTWSAFGFDPAKIANTTDAACPCHLIVHPKGTLVWDAGTIPDAEIGNQEVRAAGADPRRRTYFEATKPLRRQLADLGHKPEDITYFALSHYHIDHAANVNMFKGSTWLVRRAEREYMFAPTPAGVRAGNAAHFSELKNSRTTIVEPDVYDVFGDGRVQLMAAPGHTPGHQVLVLKLEKTGPVMLAGDLYHYPEERRLGWIPIPLEFNVEQSRASRAAMEAYVKTTGTQLWIEHDYVANSKRKKSPAYYD
;
A
#
# COMPACT_ATOMS: atom_id res chain seq x y z
N MET A 1 -1.68 67.23 88.14
CA MET A 1 -1.86 68.36 87.22
C MET A 1 -1.79 67.88 85.79
N ARG A 2 -2.77 68.22 85.01
CA ARG A 2 -3.03 67.79 83.64
C ARG A 2 -2.01 68.39 82.70
N ASN A 3 -1.57 67.70 81.71
CA ASN A 3 -1.31 68.28 80.40
C ASN A 3 -1.46 67.21 79.31
N SER A 4 -2.43 67.53 78.48
CA SER A 4 -2.75 66.87 77.23
C SER A 4 -1.81 67.30 76.07
N TRP A 5 -1.31 66.34 75.34
CA TRP A 5 -0.72 66.66 74.03
C TRP A 5 -1.33 65.76 72.97
N SER A 6 -2.06 66.43 72.11
CA SER A 6 -2.62 65.88 70.84
C SER A 6 -1.57 65.93 69.78
N GLY A 7 -1.09 64.77 69.35
CA GLY A 7 -0.22 64.61 68.15
C GLY A 7 -0.99 63.98 67.03
N ARG A 8 -1.25 64.74 65.95
CA ARG A 8 -1.79 64.22 64.67
C ARG A 8 -0.68 63.51 63.93
N LEU A 9 -0.92 62.24 63.54
CA LEU A 9 -0.08 61.50 62.67
C LEU A 9 -0.57 61.70 61.15
N PRO A 10 0.32 61.84 60.20
CA PRO A 10 -0.05 61.99 58.81
C PRO A 10 -0.48 60.65 58.19
N ALA A 11 -1.53 60.74 57.42
CA ALA A 11 -2.00 59.62 56.61
C ALA A 11 -1.01 59.25 55.46
N VAL A 12 -0.46 58.06 55.49
CA VAL A 12 0.31 57.52 54.38
C VAL A 12 -0.68 56.83 53.41
N ALA A 13 -0.84 57.42 52.23
CA ALA A 13 -1.56 56.78 51.16
C ALA A 13 -0.76 55.64 50.55
N VAL A 14 -1.19 54.42 50.77
CA VAL A 14 -0.64 53.24 50.08
C VAL A 14 -1.33 53.13 48.71
N ALA A 15 -0.59 53.45 47.68
CA ALA A 15 -1.05 53.21 46.30
C ALA A 15 -0.85 51.72 45.96
N THR A 16 -1.97 50.97 45.91
CA THR A 16 -1.97 49.60 45.44
C THR A 16 -1.91 49.56 43.94
N VAL A 17 -0.75 49.23 43.36
CA VAL A 17 -0.60 48.97 41.93
C VAL A 17 -1.16 47.60 41.64
N LEU A 18 -2.33 47.52 41.01
CA LEU A 18 -2.87 46.29 40.42
C LEU A 18 -2.14 45.99 39.09
N CYS A 19 -1.16 45.11 39.14
CA CYS A 19 -0.64 44.48 37.93
C CYS A 19 -1.65 43.45 37.40
N VAL A 20 -2.43 43.85 36.38
CA VAL A 20 -3.25 42.93 35.60
C VAL A 20 -2.31 42.18 34.63
N GLY A 21 -1.87 41.01 35.08
CA GLY A 21 -1.14 40.10 34.24
C GLY A 21 -2.11 39.44 33.22
N SER A 22 -2.08 39.89 31.95
CA SER A 22 -2.78 39.21 30.88
C SER A 22 -2.05 37.91 30.58
N ALA A 23 -2.50 36.80 31.11
CA ALA A 23 -2.07 35.46 30.70
C ALA A 23 -2.64 35.18 29.30
N LEU A 24 -1.79 35.29 28.29
CA LEU A 24 -2.08 34.75 26.95
C LEU A 24 -2.14 33.23 27.04
N PHE A 25 -3.34 32.69 27.19
CA PHE A 25 -3.58 31.27 26.94
C PHE A 25 -3.42 31.05 25.45
N VAL A 26 -2.23 30.59 25.02
CA VAL A 26 -2.04 29.93 23.72
C VAL A 26 -2.77 28.58 23.84
N GLY A 27 -4.04 28.57 23.48
CA GLY A 27 -4.79 27.36 23.31
C GLY A 27 -4.16 26.56 22.20
N ALA A 28 -3.40 25.52 22.52
CA ALA A 28 -3.06 24.49 21.57
C ALA A 28 -4.39 23.92 21.05
N GLN A 29 -4.77 24.28 19.81
CA GLN A 29 -5.83 23.60 19.10
C GLN A 29 -5.37 22.15 18.88
N VAL A 30 -5.78 21.27 19.79
CA VAL A 30 -5.82 19.85 19.51
C VAL A 30 -6.84 19.70 18.39
N SER A 31 -6.34 19.59 17.18
CA SER A 31 -7.15 19.21 16.03
C SER A 31 -7.74 17.85 16.38
N SER A 32 -8.96 17.83 16.90
CA SER A 32 -9.75 16.63 17.00
C SER A 32 -10.15 16.26 15.57
N THR A 33 -9.29 15.54 14.88
CA THR A 33 -9.70 14.83 13.68
C THR A 33 -10.81 13.89 14.10
N ARG A 34 -12.07 14.25 13.83
CA ARG A 34 -13.17 13.28 13.87
C ARG A 34 -12.68 12.07 13.08
N PRO A 35 -12.81 10.85 13.60
CA PRO A 35 -12.54 9.68 12.79
C PRO A 35 -13.34 9.84 11.51
N SER A 36 -12.66 9.86 10.36
CA SER A 36 -13.33 9.91 9.07
C SER A 36 -14.28 8.71 9.03
N THR A 37 -15.57 8.92 8.80
CA THR A 37 -16.53 7.84 8.58
C THR A 37 -16.31 7.22 7.21
N ASP A 38 -15.46 7.83 6.40
CA ASP A 38 -15.22 7.50 5.01
C ASP A 38 -14.31 6.29 4.87
N PHE A 39 -14.81 5.27 4.20
CA PHE A 39 -14.03 4.13 3.76
C PHE A 39 -13.78 4.27 2.26
N ARG A 40 -12.51 4.44 1.86
CA ARG A 40 -12.13 4.79 0.48
C ARG A 40 -10.98 3.92 -0.01
N LEU A 41 -11.07 3.50 -1.28
CA LEU A 41 -10.00 2.87 -2.03
C LEU A 41 -9.52 3.84 -3.12
N TYR A 42 -8.25 4.23 -3.06
CA TYR A 42 -7.58 4.98 -4.12
C TYR A 42 -6.68 4.05 -4.93
N VAL A 43 -6.76 4.16 -6.26
CA VAL A 43 -5.85 3.49 -7.18
C VAL A 43 -4.75 4.48 -7.57
N LEU A 44 -3.50 4.16 -7.23
CA LEU A 44 -2.32 4.98 -7.52
C LEU A 44 -1.63 4.45 -8.78
N ASP A 45 -1.03 5.35 -9.54
CA ASP A 45 -0.26 5.01 -10.75
C ASP A 45 1.18 4.70 -10.36
N CYS A 46 1.48 3.44 -10.06
CA CYS A 46 2.78 3.02 -9.54
C CYS A 46 3.66 2.36 -10.59
N GLY A 47 3.22 2.35 -11.85
CA GLY A 47 4.05 1.93 -12.96
C GLY A 47 3.46 0.83 -13.83
N TYR A 48 4.29 0.39 -14.76
CA TYR A 48 3.94 -0.56 -15.80
C TYR A 48 5.14 -1.43 -16.14
N VAL A 49 4.86 -2.66 -16.58
CA VAL A 49 5.81 -3.47 -17.34
C VAL A 49 5.44 -3.32 -18.80
N ARG A 50 6.38 -2.86 -19.62
CA ARG A 50 6.13 -2.53 -21.04
C ARG A 50 6.79 -3.53 -21.98
N ASN A 51 6.18 -3.72 -23.15
CA ASN A 51 6.70 -4.55 -24.22
C ASN A 51 7.08 -5.96 -23.75
N ILE A 52 6.18 -6.64 -23.08
CA ILE A 52 6.41 -8.00 -22.63
C ILE A 52 6.33 -8.92 -23.84
N ASP A 53 7.47 -9.27 -24.43
CA ASP A 53 7.61 -10.13 -25.59
C ASP A 53 7.94 -11.58 -25.23
N THR A 54 8.10 -11.85 -23.94
CA THR A 54 8.50 -13.15 -23.40
C THR A 54 7.33 -14.03 -22.98
N TRP A 55 6.11 -13.69 -23.37
CA TRP A 55 4.90 -14.44 -22.99
C TRP A 55 5.00 -15.93 -23.34
N SER A 56 5.58 -16.25 -24.49
CA SER A 56 5.79 -17.66 -24.87
C SER A 56 6.76 -18.38 -23.95
N ALA A 57 7.78 -17.68 -23.42
CA ALA A 57 8.71 -18.23 -22.43
C ALA A 57 8.03 -18.51 -21.09
N PHE A 58 6.95 -17.80 -20.76
CA PHE A 58 6.12 -18.03 -19.57
C PHE A 58 4.98 -19.02 -19.81
N GLY A 59 4.92 -19.63 -21.00
CA GLY A 59 3.89 -20.61 -21.34
C GLY A 59 2.59 -20.02 -21.86
N PHE A 60 2.57 -18.74 -22.18
CA PHE A 60 1.42 -18.11 -22.83
C PHE A 60 1.49 -18.28 -24.35
N ASP A 61 0.33 -18.44 -24.97
CA ASP A 61 0.18 -18.37 -26.42
C ASP A 61 -0.14 -16.90 -26.79
N PRO A 62 0.80 -16.17 -27.43
CA PRO A 62 0.59 -14.77 -27.77
C PRO A 62 -0.64 -14.53 -28.66
N ALA A 63 -1.07 -15.52 -29.43
CA ALA A 63 -2.25 -15.42 -30.26
C ALA A 63 -3.57 -15.40 -29.47
N LYS A 64 -3.52 -15.78 -28.20
CA LYS A 64 -4.68 -15.84 -27.30
C LYS A 64 -4.72 -14.74 -26.27
N ILE A 65 -3.64 -13.96 -26.13
CA ILE A 65 -3.58 -12.77 -25.28
C ILE A 65 -4.08 -11.58 -26.09
N ALA A 66 -5.20 -11.02 -25.69
CA ALA A 66 -6.00 -10.24 -26.59
C ALA A 66 -5.41 -8.88 -26.96
N ASN A 67 -4.90 -8.04 -26.13
CA ASN A 67 -4.84 -6.64 -26.56
C ASN A 67 -3.58 -5.86 -26.18
N THR A 68 -2.68 -6.41 -25.41
CA THR A 68 -1.49 -5.67 -24.99
C THR A 68 -0.39 -6.59 -24.49
N THR A 69 0.83 -6.17 -24.76
CA THR A 69 2.04 -6.72 -24.16
C THR A 69 2.41 -5.99 -22.87
N ASP A 70 1.59 -5.04 -22.45
CA ASP A 70 1.85 -4.20 -21.27
C ASP A 70 1.10 -4.75 -20.04
N ALA A 71 1.72 -4.64 -18.89
CA ALA A 71 1.12 -4.95 -17.60
C ALA A 71 1.06 -3.69 -16.74
N ALA A 72 -0.06 -3.45 -16.08
CA ALA A 72 -0.18 -2.39 -15.08
C ALA A 72 0.31 -2.89 -13.73
N CYS A 73 0.91 -2.00 -12.93
CA CYS A 73 1.35 -2.30 -11.56
C CYS A 73 0.86 -1.19 -10.63
N PRO A 74 -0.45 -1.11 -10.37
CA PRO A 74 -1.00 -0.10 -9.49
C PRO A 74 -0.62 -0.37 -8.03
N CYS A 75 -0.46 0.70 -7.25
CA CYS A 75 -0.53 0.60 -5.80
C CYS A 75 -1.92 1.06 -5.33
N HIS A 76 -2.25 0.76 -4.10
CA HIS A 76 -3.54 1.14 -3.56
C HIS A 76 -3.38 1.76 -2.18
N LEU A 77 -4.08 2.90 -1.95
CA LEU A 77 -4.25 3.46 -0.62
C LEU A 77 -5.68 3.20 -0.16
N ILE A 78 -5.81 2.55 0.97
CA ILE A 78 -7.06 2.31 1.66
C ILE A 78 -7.12 3.26 2.86
N VAL A 79 -8.10 4.19 2.85
CA VAL A 79 -8.41 5.06 3.98
C VAL A 79 -9.59 4.47 4.72
N HIS A 80 -9.41 4.16 5.99
CA HIS A 80 -10.39 3.53 6.85
C HIS A 80 -10.57 4.38 8.12
N PRO A 81 -11.76 4.42 8.78
CA PRO A 81 -11.95 5.17 10.02
C PRO A 81 -10.95 4.86 11.13
N LYS A 82 -10.36 3.67 11.12
CA LYS A 82 -9.38 3.21 12.12
C LYS A 82 -7.92 3.34 11.67
N GLY A 83 -7.63 3.93 10.51
CA GLY A 83 -6.28 4.11 10.00
C GLY A 83 -6.17 3.92 8.50
N THR A 84 -4.96 3.74 8.02
CA THR A 84 -4.65 3.59 6.58
C THR A 84 -3.91 2.31 6.30
N LEU A 85 -4.10 1.76 5.10
CA LEU A 85 -3.32 0.64 4.59
C LEU A 85 -2.82 1.01 3.18
N VAL A 86 -1.52 0.82 2.93
CA VAL A 86 -0.98 0.80 1.57
C VAL A 86 -0.78 -0.65 1.15
N TRP A 87 -1.27 -0.97 -0.04
CA TRP A 87 -1.17 -2.25 -0.71
C TRP A 87 -0.32 -2.14 -1.95
N ASP A 88 0.79 -2.88 -1.98
CA ASP A 88 1.87 -2.86 -2.96
C ASP A 88 2.58 -1.49 -3.09
N ALA A 89 3.75 -1.46 -3.69
CA ALA A 89 4.64 -0.31 -3.68
C ALA A 89 5.37 -0.05 -5.02
N GLY A 90 4.80 -0.55 -6.12
CA GLY A 90 5.19 -0.21 -7.49
C GLY A 90 6.47 -0.82 -8.01
N THR A 91 6.82 -0.39 -9.23
CA THR A 91 7.80 -1.04 -10.10
C THR A 91 9.20 -0.45 -10.04
N ILE A 92 9.32 0.85 -9.72
CA ILE A 92 10.58 1.59 -9.75
C ILE A 92 10.69 2.39 -8.45
N PRO A 93 11.87 2.40 -7.79
CA PRO A 93 12.11 3.25 -6.64
C PRO A 93 11.85 4.73 -6.95
N ASP A 94 11.14 5.44 -6.08
CA ASP A 94 10.83 6.87 -6.25
C ASP A 94 12.08 7.74 -6.49
N ALA A 95 13.23 7.35 -5.92
CA ALA A 95 14.49 8.05 -6.11
C ALA A 95 15.01 7.95 -7.56
N GLU A 96 14.54 6.97 -8.31
CA GLU A 96 14.91 6.76 -9.71
C GLU A 96 13.89 7.40 -10.67
N ILE A 97 12.72 7.83 -10.17
CA ILE A 97 11.70 8.57 -10.92
C ILE A 97 12.03 10.07 -10.85
N GLY A 98 12.94 10.54 -11.62
CA GLY A 98 13.31 11.92 -11.37
C GLY A 98 13.59 12.79 -12.58
N ASN A 99 14.01 12.25 -13.67
CA ASN A 99 14.37 13.01 -14.85
C ASN A 99 13.98 12.23 -16.10
N GLN A 100 12.82 12.54 -16.63
CA GLN A 100 12.36 12.28 -18.00
C GLN A 100 12.97 11.01 -18.64
N GLU A 101 12.44 9.88 -18.51
CA GLU A 101 12.88 8.57 -19.01
C GLU A 101 13.50 7.66 -17.96
N VAL A 102 12.79 7.41 -16.87
CA VAL A 102 13.21 6.29 -16.03
C VAL A 102 12.73 4.99 -16.67
N ARG A 103 13.48 4.60 -17.62
CA ARG A 103 13.65 3.18 -17.92
C ARG A 103 14.51 2.63 -16.79
N ALA A 104 14.08 1.54 -16.17
CA ALA A 104 14.87 0.89 -15.15
C ALA A 104 16.34 0.87 -15.56
N ALA A 105 17.27 1.18 -14.63
CA ALA A 105 18.68 1.22 -14.92
C ALA A 105 19.10 -0.07 -15.63
N GLY A 106 19.58 0.05 -16.88
CA GLY A 106 19.89 -1.08 -17.76
C GLY A 106 18.80 -1.46 -18.78
N ALA A 107 17.69 -0.72 -18.84
CA ALA A 107 16.75 -0.92 -19.95
C ALA A 107 17.35 -0.35 -21.24
N ASP A 108 18.01 -1.20 -21.98
CA ASP A 108 18.38 -0.92 -23.38
C ASP A 108 17.06 -0.71 -24.16
N PRO A 109 16.88 0.39 -24.91
CA PRO A 109 15.71 0.58 -25.79
C PRO A 109 15.50 -0.56 -26.79
N ARG A 110 16.55 -1.35 -27.04
CA ARG A 110 16.53 -2.54 -27.87
C ARG A 110 16.09 -3.79 -27.10
N ARG A 111 16.06 -3.76 -25.77
CA ARG A 111 15.44 -4.80 -24.94
C ARG A 111 13.94 -4.59 -24.98
N ARG A 112 13.23 -5.66 -25.28
CA ARG A 112 11.80 -5.61 -25.54
C ARG A 112 10.99 -5.32 -24.30
N THR A 113 11.34 -5.85 -23.12
CA THR A 113 10.63 -5.63 -21.84
C THR A 113 11.34 -4.64 -20.95
N TYR A 114 10.62 -3.65 -20.39
CA TYR A 114 11.16 -2.69 -19.43
C TYR A 114 10.08 -2.23 -18.43
N PHE A 115 10.52 -1.73 -17.28
CA PHE A 115 9.66 -1.07 -16.28
C PHE A 115 9.52 0.42 -16.60
N GLU A 116 8.35 0.98 -16.36
CA GLU A 116 8.05 2.40 -16.50
C GLU A 116 7.25 2.88 -15.29
N ALA A 117 7.63 4.03 -14.71
CA ALA A 117 6.83 4.76 -13.75
C ALA A 117 7.04 6.26 -13.98
N THR A 118 5.96 7.04 -13.91
CA THR A 118 5.99 8.48 -14.19
C THR A 118 5.69 9.33 -12.97
N LYS A 119 5.10 8.74 -11.93
CA LYS A 119 4.68 9.44 -10.72
C LYS A 119 5.25 8.77 -9.49
N PRO A 120 6.13 9.46 -8.72
CA PRO A 120 6.61 8.96 -7.46
C PRO A 120 5.45 8.60 -6.51
N LEU A 121 5.50 7.43 -5.87
CA LEU A 121 4.48 6.98 -4.93
C LEU A 121 4.34 7.96 -3.76
N ARG A 122 5.46 8.46 -3.22
CA ARG A 122 5.48 9.47 -2.16
C ARG A 122 4.71 10.73 -2.56
N ARG A 123 4.84 11.17 -3.80
CA ARG A 123 4.13 12.35 -4.31
C ARG A 123 2.64 12.11 -4.39
N GLN A 124 2.21 10.95 -4.88
CA GLN A 124 0.78 10.62 -4.97
C GLN A 124 0.13 10.51 -3.59
N LEU A 125 0.84 9.95 -2.60
CA LEU A 125 0.37 9.94 -1.21
C LEU A 125 0.25 11.38 -0.65
N ALA A 126 1.24 12.25 -0.92
CA ALA A 126 1.22 13.64 -0.48
C ALA A 126 0.06 14.43 -1.10
N ASP A 127 -0.26 14.20 -2.38
CA ASP A 127 -1.40 14.83 -3.07
C ASP A 127 -2.75 14.42 -2.44
N LEU A 128 -2.80 13.30 -1.71
CA LEU A 128 -3.95 12.83 -0.91
C LEU A 128 -3.88 13.24 0.56
N GLY A 129 -2.86 14.02 0.96
CA GLY A 129 -2.67 14.47 2.34
C GLY A 129 -2.01 13.44 3.25
N HIS A 130 -1.35 12.42 2.71
CA HIS A 130 -0.66 11.39 3.46
C HIS A 130 0.85 11.41 3.20
N LYS A 131 1.62 10.95 4.20
CA LYS A 131 3.05 10.65 4.04
C LYS A 131 3.28 9.17 4.34
N PRO A 132 4.28 8.54 3.77
CA PRO A 132 4.60 7.14 4.08
C PRO A 132 4.76 6.87 5.57
N GLU A 133 5.29 7.87 6.31
CA GLU A 133 5.51 7.81 7.75
C GLU A 133 4.20 7.78 8.56
N ASP A 134 3.09 8.28 7.99
CA ASP A 134 1.76 8.36 8.63
C ASP A 134 0.90 7.12 8.32
N ILE A 135 1.38 6.22 7.48
CA ILE A 135 0.64 5.00 7.10
C ILE A 135 0.64 4.01 8.25
N THR A 136 -0.57 3.60 8.66
CA THR A 136 -0.76 2.69 9.79
C THR A 136 -0.27 1.28 9.48
N TYR A 137 -0.73 0.74 8.37
CA TYR A 137 -0.41 -0.61 7.90
C TYR A 137 0.18 -0.57 6.50
N PHE A 138 1.09 -1.47 6.25
CA PHE A 138 1.62 -1.76 4.93
C PHE A 138 1.51 -3.26 4.66
N ALA A 139 1.10 -3.63 3.45
CA ALA A 139 1.08 -5.02 3.01
C ALA A 139 1.48 -5.12 1.55
N LEU A 140 2.14 -6.22 1.20
CA LEU A 140 2.40 -6.64 -0.18
C LEU A 140 1.49 -7.79 -0.53
N SER A 141 1.09 -7.85 -1.81
CA SER A 141 0.60 -9.10 -2.38
C SER A 141 1.69 -10.16 -2.31
N HIS A 142 2.91 -9.79 -2.72
CA HIS A 142 4.11 -10.63 -2.67
C HIS A 142 5.39 -9.79 -2.90
N TYR A 143 6.57 -10.44 -2.91
CA TYR A 143 7.88 -9.76 -2.89
C TYR A 143 8.44 -9.34 -4.26
N HIS A 144 7.84 -9.65 -5.39
CA HIS A 144 8.41 -9.29 -6.69
C HIS A 144 8.58 -7.78 -6.85
N ILE A 145 9.56 -7.39 -7.67
CA ILE A 145 10.02 -6.00 -7.71
C ILE A 145 8.96 -5.02 -8.23
N ASP A 146 8.09 -5.48 -9.10
CA ASP A 146 7.00 -4.70 -9.66
C ASP A 146 5.85 -4.43 -8.68
N HIS A 147 5.91 -5.05 -7.51
CA HIS A 147 5.05 -4.79 -6.35
C HIS A 147 5.80 -4.15 -5.18
N ALA A 148 7.14 -4.25 -5.14
CA ALA A 148 7.93 -4.03 -3.94
C ALA A 148 9.00 -2.93 -4.06
N ALA A 149 9.07 -2.18 -5.16
CA ALA A 149 10.18 -1.26 -5.42
C ALA A 149 10.34 -0.15 -4.36
N ASN A 150 9.26 0.28 -3.71
CA ASN A 150 9.27 1.39 -2.76
C ASN A 150 8.95 0.99 -1.31
N VAL A 151 8.99 -0.29 -0.97
CA VAL A 151 8.54 -0.77 0.35
C VAL A 151 9.33 -0.21 1.52
N ASN A 152 10.60 0.12 1.33
CA ASN A 152 11.46 0.70 2.38
C ASN A 152 10.94 2.03 2.93
N MET A 153 10.10 2.77 2.17
CA MET A 153 9.50 3.99 2.68
C MET A 153 8.45 3.74 3.77
N PHE A 154 7.93 2.52 3.87
CA PHE A 154 6.91 2.12 4.85
C PHE A 154 7.50 1.44 6.09
N LYS A 155 8.80 1.56 6.34
CA LYS A 155 9.47 0.97 7.52
C LYS A 155 8.87 1.40 8.86
N GLY A 156 8.20 2.55 8.91
CA GLY A 156 7.49 3.07 10.09
C GLY A 156 6.10 2.46 10.32
N SER A 157 5.51 1.88 9.29
CA SER A 157 4.21 1.22 9.34
C SER A 157 4.29 -0.14 10.03
N THR A 158 3.14 -0.69 10.43
CA THR A 158 3.08 -2.12 10.79
C THR A 158 2.95 -2.93 9.51
N TRP A 159 3.98 -3.70 9.20
CA TRP A 159 3.98 -4.58 8.02
C TRP A 159 3.18 -5.85 8.27
N LEU A 160 2.17 -6.10 7.43
CA LEU A 160 1.33 -7.31 7.47
C LEU A 160 1.83 -8.28 6.41
N VAL A 161 2.35 -9.43 6.83
CA VAL A 161 3.00 -10.37 5.92
C VAL A 161 2.79 -11.82 6.34
N ARG A 162 2.66 -12.72 5.38
CA ARG A 162 2.67 -14.16 5.64
C ARG A 162 4.06 -14.62 6.08
N ARG A 163 4.13 -15.57 7.03
CA ARG A 163 5.40 -16.13 7.52
C ARG A 163 6.28 -16.63 6.38
N ALA A 164 5.73 -17.46 5.50
CA ALA A 164 6.45 -18.05 4.39
C ALA A 164 7.04 -17.00 3.43
N GLU A 165 6.31 -15.89 3.17
CA GLU A 165 6.80 -14.78 2.34
C GLU A 165 7.98 -14.08 3.00
N ARG A 166 7.83 -13.71 4.28
CA ARG A 166 8.89 -13.03 5.02
C ARG A 166 10.15 -13.87 5.14
N GLU A 167 10.01 -15.15 5.47
CA GLU A 167 11.14 -16.08 5.58
C GLU A 167 11.86 -16.23 4.23
N TYR A 168 11.11 -16.30 3.13
CA TYR A 168 11.67 -16.39 1.79
C TYR A 168 12.41 -15.11 1.39
N MET A 169 11.83 -13.94 1.64
CA MET A 169 12.44 -12.63 1.34
C MET A 169 13.79 -12.44 2.03
N PHE A 170 13.93 -12.92 3.26
CA PHE A 170 15.12 -12.69 4.09
C PHE A 170 15.99 -13.93 4.28
N ALA A 171 15.74 -14.99 3.53
CA ALA A 171 16.62 -16.18 3.52
C ALA A 171 18.05 -15.79 3.06
N PRO A 172 19.09 -16.44 3.59
CA PRO A 172 20.49 -16.10 3.26
C PRO A 172 20.81 -16.14 1.75
N THR A 173 20.15 -17.03 1.03
CA THR A 173 20.25 -17.13 -0.44
C THR A 173 18.89 -17.51 -0.98
N PRO A 174 17.93 -16.59 -1.03
CA PRO A 174 16.58 -16.92 -1.48
C PRO A 174 16.61 -17.30 -2.97
N ALA A 175 16.19 -18.51 -3.27
CA ALA A 175 15.97 -18.92 -4.65
C ALA A 175 14.89 -18.03 -5.26
N GLY A 176 15.13 -17.42 -6.42
CA GLY A 176 14.20 -16.53 -7.09
C GLY A 176 14.28 -15.05 -6.69
N VAL A 177 14.84 -14.70 -5.53
CA VAL A 177 15.15 -13.31 -5.19
C VAL A 177 16.52 -12.97 -5.75
N ARG A 178 16.60 -12.10 -6.74
CA ARG A 178 17.87 -11.61 -7.26
C ARG A 178 18.51 -10.70 -6.22
N ALA A 179 19.84 -10.82 -6.04
CA ALA A 179 20.59 -10.03 -5.05
C ALA A 179 20.31 -8.52 -5.13
N GLY A 180 20.10 -7.97 -6.34
CA GLY A 180 19.72 -6.57 -6.54
C GLY A 180 18.34 -6.18 -6.01
N ASN A 181 17.42 -7.14 -5.86
CA ASN A 181 16.08 -6.85 -5.34
C ASN A 181 16.06 -6.79 -3.81
N ALA A 182 16.97 -7.48 -3.12
CA ALA A 182 17.01 -7.50 -1.66
C ALA A 182 17.18 -6.10 -1.03
N ALA A 183 17.85 -5.17 -1.72
CA ALA A 183 18.00 -3.79 -1.26
C ALA A 183 16.66 -3.05 -1.16
N HIS A 184 15.69 -3.36 -2.02
CA HIS A 184 14.41 -2.68 -2.07
C HIS A 184 13.54 -2.93 -0.84
N PHE A 185 13.74 -4.05 -0.14
CA PHE A 185 12.96 -4.40 1.07
C PHE A 185 13.81 -4.56 2.33
N SER A 186 15.08 -4.14 2.30
CA SER A 186 16.04 -4.30 3.42
C SER A 186 15.55 -3.69 4.73
N GLU A 187 14.88 -2.54 4.69
CA GLU A 187 14.37 -1.83 5.87
C GLU A 187 13.21 -2.57 6.55
N LEU A 188 12.45 -3.38 5.79
CA LEU A 188 11.34 -4.16 6.36
C LEU A 188 11.81 -5.27 7.30
N LYS A 189 13.07 -5.69 7.18
CA LYS A 189 13.63 -6.74 8.04
C LYS A 189 13.46 -6.42 9.53
N ASN A 190 13.63 -5.13 9.88
CA ASN A 190 13.58 -4.63 11.25
C ASN A 190 12.32 -3.79 11.53
N SER A 191 11.37 -3.74 10.59
CA SER A 191 10.11 -3.01 10.78
C SER A 191 9.21 -3.72 11.80
N ARG A 192 8.28 -2.96 12.37
CA ARG A 192 7.19 -3.55 13.16
C ARG A 192 6.37 -4.46 12.26
N THR A 193 6.33 -5.73 12.58
CA THR A 193 5.75 -6.75 11.71
C THR A 193 4.67 -7.52 12.45
N THR A 194 3.52 -7.70 11.80
CA THR A 194 2.51 -8.69 12.20
C THR A 194 2.58 -9.86 11.22
N ILE A 195 2.92 -11.03 11.74
CA ILE A 195 2.84 -12.27 10.95
C ILE A 195 1.37 -12.68 10.88
N VAL A 196 0.85 -12.69 9.65
CA VAL A 196 -0.53 -13.06 9.37
C VAL A 196 -0.63 -14.58 9.23
N GLU A 197 -1.06 -15.26 10.29
CA GLU A 197 -1.19 -16.74 10.31
C GLU A 197 -2.54 -17.24 9.75
N PRO A 198 -3.70 -16.64 10.11
CA PRO A 198 -4.99 -17.14 9.64
C PRO A 198 -5.15 -17.01 8.12
N ASP A 199 -5.85 -17.96 7.48
CA ASP A 199 -6.16 -17.87 6.05
C ASP A 199 -6.88 -16.56 5.69
N VAL A 200 -7.74 -16.07 6.58
CA VAL A 200 -8.41 -14.77 6.49
C VAL A 200 -8.05 -13.93 7.69
N TYR A 201 -7.50 -12.75 7.46
CA TYR A 201 -7.12 -11.79 8.51
C TYR A 201 -7.83 -10.46 8.29
N ASP A 202 -8.59 -10.02 9.29
CA ASP A 202 -9.28 -8.73 9.29
C ASP A 202 -8.34 -7.62 9.79
N VAL A 203 -7.94 -6.72 8.89
CA VAL A 203 -6.93 -5.69 9.16
C VAL A 203 -7.38 -4.70 10.23
N PHE A 204 -8.64 -4.29 10.20
CA PHE A 204 -9.19 -3.27 11.10
C PHE A 204 -10.21 -3.82 12.13
N GLY A 205 -10.51 -5.11 12.08
CA GLY A 205 -11.40 -5.79 13.03
C GLY A 205 -12.88 -5.44 12.85
N ASP A 206 -13.31 -5.10 11.64
CA ASP A 206 -14.73 -4.84 11.32
C ASP A 206 -15.21 -5.54 10.04
N GLY A 207 -14.37 -6.41 9.50
CA GLY A 207 -14.67 -7.25 8.35
C GLY A 207 -14.66 -6.58 6.99
N ARG A 208 -14.30 -5.28 6.92
CA ARG A 208 -14.30 -4.52 5.66
C ARG A 208 -13.02 -4.67 4.85
N VAL A 209 -11.89 -4.92 5.51
CA VAL A 209 -10.57 -5.05 4.88
C VAL A 209 -9.93 -6.36 5.32
N GLN A 210 -9.84 -7.33 4.41
CA GLN A 210 -9.40 -8.67 4.73
C GLN A 210 -8.24 -9.12 3.84
N LEU A 211 -7.14 -9.56 4.45
CA LEU A 211 -6.07 -10.28 3.76
C LEU A 211 -6.43 -11.76 3.72
N MET A 212 -6.37 -12.37 2.53
CA MET A 212 -6.62 -13.79 2.36
C MET A 212 -5.38 -14.49 1.81
N ALA A 213 -5.04 -15.66 2.34
CA ALA A 213 -3.92 -16.46 1.87
C ALA A 213 -4.19 -16.98 0.46
N ALA A 214 -3.22 -16.80 -0.43
CA ALA A 214 -3.27 -17.29 -1.80
C ALA A 214 -1.87 -17.75 -2.27
N PRO A 215 -1.18 -18.65 -1.54
CA PRO A 215 0.17 -19.07 -1.86
C PRO A 215 0.22 -19.79 -3.20
N GLY A 216 1.40 -19.76 -3.82
CA GLY A 216 1.68 -20.49 -5.07
C GLY A 216 2.54 -19.69 -6.03
N HIS A 217 2.13 -18.49 -6.42
CA HIS A 217 2.97 -17.58 -7.19
C HIS A 217 4.25 -17.22 -6.42
N THR A 218 4.10 -16.90 -5.15
CA THR A 218 5.19 -16.90 -4.15
C THR A 218 4.79 -17.72 -2.93
N PRO A 219 5.73 -18.06 -2.03
CA PRO A 219 5.45 -18.92 -0.86
C PRO A 219 4.35 -18.38 0.05
N GLY A 220 4.24 -17.06 0.17
CA GLY A 220 3.27 -16.41 1.03
C GLY A 220 2.42 -15.36 0.31
N HIS A 221 2.20 -15.51 -0.98
CA HIS A 221 1.31 -14.64 -1.74
C HIS A 221 -0.06 -14.53 -1.08
N GLN A 222 -0.63 -13.34 -1.09
CA GLN A 222 -1.94 -13.03 -0.52
C GLN A 222 -2.71 -12.07 -1.40
N VAL A 223 -4.04 -12.04 -1.21
CA VAL A 223 -4.95 -11.10 -1.87
C VAL A 223 -5.61 -10.20 -0.85
N LEU A 224 -6.08 -9.02 -1.27
CA LEU A 224 -6.78 -8.08 -0.41
C LEU A 224 -8.24 -7.95 -0.83
N VAL A 225 -9.17 -8.22 0.10
CA VAL A 225 -10.60 -8.05 -0.11
C VAL A 225 -11.09 -6.81 0.62
N LEU A 226 -11.83 -5.96 -0.10
CA LEU A 226 -12.43 -4.73 0.39
C LEU A 226 -13.94 -4.79 0.21
N LYS A 227 -14.72 -4.53 1.26
CA LYS A 227 -16.18 -4.43 1.18
C LYS A 227 -16.58 -2.95 1.14
N LEU A 228 -16.50 -2.36 -0.04
CA LEU A 228 -16.84 -0.96 -0.29
C LEU A 228 -18.36 -0.79 -0.34
N GLU A 229 -18.86 0.34 0.16
CA GLU A 229 -20.31 0.52 0.38
C GLU A 229 -21.07 0.67 -0.94
N LYS A 230 -20.61 1.56 -1.83
CA LYS A 230 -21.29 1.81 -3.10
C LYS A 230 -20.74 0.97 -4.25
N THR A 231 -19.44 0.72 -4.24
CA THR A 231 -18.78 -0.07 -5.29
C THR A 231 -19.08 -1.56 -5.16
N GLY A 232 -19.40 -2.01 -3.94
CA GLY A 232 -19.52 -3.42 -3.58
C GLY A 232 -18.15 -4.06 -3.27
N PRO A 233 -18.12 -5.37 -3.04
CA PRO A 233 -16.89 -6.06 -2.67
C PRO A 233 -15.93 -6.17 -3.85
N VAL A 234 -14.65 -5.87 -3.58
CA VAL A 234 -13.53 -5.91 -4.53
C VAL A 234 -12.41 -6.78 -3.96
N MET A 235 -11.81 -7.63 -4.77
CA MET A 235 -10.58 -8.37 -4.48
C MET A 235 -9.44 -7.82 -5.32
N LEU A 236 -8.40 -7.28 -4.69
CA LEU A 236 -7.13 -6.95 -5.33
C LEU A 236 -6.31 -8.23 -5.35
N ALA A 237 -6.11 -8.77 -6.55
CA ALA A 237 -5.68 -10.16 -6.72
C ALA A 237 -4.17 -10.37 -6.63
N GLY A 238 -3.33 -9.28 -6.66
CA GLY A 238 -1.91 -9.44 -6.91
C GLY A 238 -1.69 -10.33 -8.13
N ASP A 239 -0.75 -11.24 -8.05
CA ASP A 239 -0.39 -12.18 -9.12
C ASP A 239 -1.07 -13.54 -8.97
N LEU A 240 -2.27 -13.56 -8.37
CA LEU A 240 -3.13 -14.74 -8.47
C LEU A 240 -3.41 -15.07 -9.95
N TYR A 241 -3.51 -14.03 -10.77
CA TYR A 241 -3.54 -14.03 -12.23
C TYR A 241 -2.78 -12.81 -12.74
N HIS A 242 -1.97 -12.99 -13.78
CA HIS A 242 -1.29 -11.89 -14.46
C HIS A 242 -2.21 -11.26 -15.53
N TYR A 243 -3.00 -12.10 -16.19
CA TYR A 243 -3.89 -11.68 -17.28
C TYR A 243 -5.29 -12.27 -17.17
N PRO A 244 -6.31 -11.59 -17.71
CA PRO A 244 -7.67 -12.11 -17.79
C PRO A 244 -7.76 -13.45 -18.54
N GLU A 245 -6.90 -13.67 -19.50
CA GLU A 245 -6.85 -14.91 -20.28
C GLU A 245 -6.46 -16.12 -19.45
N GLU A 246 -5.58 -15.99 -18.46
CA GLU A 246 -5.27 -17.08 -17.52
C GLU A 246 -6.53 -17.57 -16.83
N ARG A 247 -7.33 -16.63 -16.32
CA ARG A 247 -8.59 -16.93 -15.66
C ARG A 247 -9.59 -17.58 -16.62
N ARG A 248 -9.78 -16.97 -17.80
CA ARG A 248 -10.74 -17.43 -18.81
C ARG A 248 -10.39 -18.79 -19.41
N LEU A 249 -9.11 -19.08 -19.59
CA LEU A 249 -8.61 -20.31 -20.23
C LEU A 249 -8.16 -21.37 -19.23
N GLY A 250 -8.12 -21.03 -17.93
CA GLY A 250 -7.60 -21.90 -16.88
C GLY A 250 -6.09 -22.13 -16.98
N TRP A 251 -5.33 -21.20 -17.53
CA TRP A 251 -3.89 -21.31 -17.68
C TRP A 251 -3.16 -20.99 -16.37
N ILE A 252 -2.02 -21.68 -16.19
CA ILE A 252 -1.07 -21.37 -15.14
C ILE A 252 0.29 -21.20 -15.81
N PRO A 253 0.94 -20.03 -15.69
CA PRO A 253 2.26 -19.77 -16.26
C PRO A 253 3.34 -20.44 -15.40
N ILE A 254 3.57 -21.75 -15.64
CA ILE A 254 4.45 -22.60 -14.81
C ILE A 254 5.79 -21.94 -14.46
N PRO A 255 6.50 -21.27 -15.39
CA PRO A 255 7.79 -20.64 -15.07
C PRO A 255 7.70 -19.44 -14.11
N LEU A 256 6.50 -18.89 -13.89
CA LEU A 256 6.29 -17.76 -12.97
C LEU A 256 5.85 -18.22 -11.57
N GLU A 257 5.47 -19.48 -11.41
CA GLU A 257 4.93 -19.99 -10.15
C GLU A 257 6.01 -20.64 -9.29
N PHE A 258 6.07 -20.25 -8.03
CA PHE A 258 6.91 -20.94 -7.03
C PHE A 258 6.42 -22.39 -6.80
N ASN A 259 5.09 -22.57 -6.75
CA ASN A 259 4.45 -23.86 -6.61
C ASN A 259 3.11 -23.92 -7.37
N VAL A 260 3.11 -24.63 -8.50
CA VAL A 260 1.97 -24.72 -9.42
C VAL A 260 0.72 -25.31 -8.74
N GLU A 261 0.89 -26.32 -7.88
CA GLU A 261 -0.24 -26.98 -7.22
C GLU A 261 -0.88 -26.07 -6.17
N GLN A 262 -0.07 -25.30 -5.43
CA GLN A 262 -0.58 -24.27 -4.53
C GLN A 262 -1.30 -23.17 -5.30
N SER A 263 -0.74 -22.70 -6.43
CA SER A 263 -1.40 -21.70 -7.29
C SER A 263 -2.75 -22.21 -7.79
N ARG A 264 -2.83 -23.46 -8.21
CA ARG A 264 -4.08 -24.09 -8.61
C ARG A 264 -5.12 -24.10 -7.48
N ALA A 265 -4.70 -24.51 -6.29
CA ALA A 265 -5.56 -24.55 -5.11
C ALA A 265 -6.02 -23.16 -4.69
N SER A 266 -5.12 -22.17 -4.68
CA SER A 266 -5.41 -20.76 -4.36
C SER A 266 -6.39 -20.15 -5.36
N ARG A 267 -6.18 -20.36 -6.66
CA ARG A 267 -7.12 -19.89 -7.70
C ARG A 267 -8.50 -20.51 -7.50
N ALA A 268 -8.60 -21.82 -7.24
CA ALA A 268 -9.86 -22.49 -7.00
C ALA A 268 -10.59 -21.94 -5.77
N ALA A 269 -9.88 -21.69 -4.67
CA ALA A 269 -10.44 -21.12 -3.44
C ALA A 269 -10.93 -19.69 -3.66
N MET A 270 -10.16 -18.84 -4.34
CA MET A 270 -10.54 -17.46 -4.62
C MET A 270 -11.71 -17.37 -5.62
N GLU A 271 -11.77 -18.25 -6.63
CA GLU A 271 -12.93 -18.33 -7.53
C GLU A 271 -14.22 -18.76 -6.80
N ALA A 272 -14.12 -19.72 -5.88
CA ALA A 272 -15.25 -20.11 -5.04
C ALA A 272 -15.72 -18.94 -4.16
N TYR A 273 -14.79 -18.20 -3.57
CA TYR A 273 -15.10 -16.99 -2.79
C TYR A 273 -15.80 -15.93 -3.65
N VAL A 274 -15.22 -15.58 -4.81
CA VAL A 274 -15.77 -14.61 -5.75
C VAL A 274 -17.19 -14.99 -6.17
N LYS A 275 -17.40 -16.26 -6.52
CA LYS A 275 -18.71 -16.78 -6.93
C LYS A 275 -19.74 -16.69 -5.81
N THR A 276 -19.35 -17.00 -4.59
CA THR A 276 -20.25 -17.03 -3.43
C THR A 276 -20.64 -15.64 -2.94
N THR A 277 -19.70 -14.70 -3.00
CA THR A 277 -19.87 -13.36 -2.42
C THR A 277 -20.22 -12.27 -3.44
N GLY A 278 -20.14 -12.56 -4.74
CA GLY A 278 -20.29 -11.57 -5.80
C GLY A 278 -19.14 -10.57 -5.87
N THR A 279 -17.99 -10.89 -5.28
CA THR A 279 -16.81 -10.01 -5.26
C THR A 279 -16.27 -9.79 -6.67
N GLN A 280 -15.97 -8.53 -7.00
CA GLN A 280 -15.28 -8.17 -8.24
C GLN A 280 -13.79 -8.52 -8.10
N LEU A 281 -13.28 -9.41 -8.93
CA LEU A 281 -11.85 -9.74 -8.95
C LEU A 281 -11.11 -8.75 -9.86
N TRP A 282 -10.19 -7.97 -9.28
CA TRP A 282 -9.34 -7.03 -9.99
C TRP A 282 -7.96 -7.66 -10.18
N ILE A 283 -7.67 -8.10 -11.40
CA ILE A 283 -6.36 -8.58 -11.80
C ILE A 283 -5.44 -7.37 -11.87
N GLU A 284 -4.28 -7.46 -11.23
CA GLU A 284 -3.38 -6.33 -11.08
C GLU A 284 -2.78 -5.92 -12.42
N HIS A 285 -2.23 -6.87 -13.14
CA HIS A 285 -1.56 -6.65 -14.41
C HIS A 285 -2.49 -6.47 -15.61
N ASP A 286 -3.81 -6.52 -15.43
CA ASP A 286 -4.78 -6.21 -16.48
C ASP A 286 -4.70 -4.73 -16.89
N TYR A 287 -3.84 -4.44 -17.88
CA TYR A 287 -3.61 -3.09 -18.39
C TYR A 287 -4.90 -2.43 -18.90
N VAL A 288 -5.75 -3.18 -19.61
CA VAL A 288 -6.98 -2.66 -20.20
C VAL A 288 -8.00 -2.29 -19.13
N ALA A 289 -8.21 -3.15 -18.14
CA ALA A 289 -9.11 -2.84 -17.04
C ALA A 289 -8.54 -1.71 -16.18
N ASN A 290 -7.23 -1.73 -15.87
CA ASN A 290 -6.57 -0.72 -15.05
C ASN A 290 -6.63 0.67 -15.71
N SER A 291 -6.51 0.77 -17.05
CA SER A 291 -6.62 2.05 -17.77
C SER A 291 -7.99 2.72 -17.63
N LYS A 292 -9.04 1.93 -17.37
CA LYS A 292 -10.43 2.40 -17.21
C LYS A 292 -10.80 2.69 -15.76
N ARG A 293 -9.98 2.26 -14.79
CA ARG A 293 -10.24 2.51 -13.36
C ARG A 293 -10.05 3.99 -13.02
N LYS A 294 -10.87 4.48 -12.10
CA LYS A 294 -10.65 5.79 -11.49
C LYS A 294 -9.26 5.80 -10.86
N LYS A 295 -8.47 6.81 -11.16
CA LYS A 295 -7.17 7.06 -10.54
C LYS A 295 -7.27 8.16 -9.50
N SER A 296 -6.37 8.14 -8.52
CA SER A 296 -6.20 9.24 -7.56
C SER A 296 -6.15 10.60 -8.29
N PRO A 297 -6.87 11.64 -7.78
CA PRO A 297 -7.55 11.74 -6.48
C PRO A 297 -8.98 11.16 -6.42
N ALA A 298 -9.52 10.63 -7.52
CA ALA A 298 -10.80 9.93 -7.48
C ALA A 298 -10.67 8.60 -6.74
N TYR A 299 -11.76 8.14 -6.13
CA TYR A 299 -11.77 6.94 -5.28
C TYR A 299 -13.00 6.07 -5.52
N TYR A 300 -12.98 4.91 -4.92
CA TYR A 300 -14.08 3.96 -4.77
C TYR A 300 -14.49 3.90 -3.31
N ASP A 301 -15.80 3.85 -3.03
CA ASP A 301 -16.42 3.82 -1.71
C ASP A 301 -17.64 2.89 -1.66
#